data_f9d4642a4f27f0d7e786a47d00ec27a0
#
_entry.id   f9d4642a4f27f0d7e786a47d00ec27a0
#
_cell.length_a   1.000
_cell.length_b   1.000
_cell.length_c   1.000
_cell.angle_alpha   90.00
_cell.angle_beta   90.00
_cell.angle_gamma   90.00
#
_symmetry.space_group_name_H-M   'P 1'
#
loop_
_entity.id
_entity.type
_entity.pdbx_description
1 polymer ?
#
loop_
_entity_poly.entity_id
_entity_poly.type
_entity_poly.pdbx_seq_one_letter_code
_entity_poly.pdbx_strand_id
1 'polypeptide(L)'
;PQLLFHSNAQPYACRAAFSRELLNREGIRFAPGLALGEDVVFQFAAYALARKTVVMPDRFYHYVMESESATHEFNSAEARAKKLDAHMRMLEEVLEDWAAYGLLDLCPGELITWFLDLIVFDLTRLDADGFHRVAGRVNRAFTTFLGTEWADAPAKGAVRRVAHKLVAATSGVSMADATLFYLSTRGLKACLERFI
;
A
#
# COMPACT_ATOMS: atom_id res chain seq x y z
N PRO A 1 2.52 11.29 -8.17
CA PRO A 1 3.19 10.80 -6.94
C PRO A 1 2.85 11.63 -5.72
N GLN A 2 2.88 12.99 -5.83
CA GLN A 2 2.72 13.90 -4.69
C GLN A 2 1.44 13.62 -3.87
N LEU A 3 0.28 13.53 -4.50
CA LEU A 3 -0.99 13.28 -3.80
C LEU A 3 -1.04 11.91 -3.13
N LEU A 4 -0.63 10.86 -3.85
CA LEU A 4 -0.73 9.48 -3.39
C LEU A 4 0.26 9.16 -2.27
N PHE A 5 1.49 9.67 -2.34
CA PHE A 5 2.59 9.18 -1.49
C PHE A 5 3.16 10.22 -0.53
N HIS A 6 2.93 11.53 -0.75
CA HIS A 6 3.58 12.59 0.04
C HIS A 6 2.60 13.54 0.74
N SER A 7 1.42 13.77 0.18
CA SER A 7 0.46 14.75 0.72
C SER A 7 -0.55 14.18 1.70
N ASN A 8 -0.36 12.96 2.17
CA ASN A 8 -1.29 12.27 3.09
C ASN A 8 -2.75 12.25 2.58
N ALA A 9 -2.92 12.25 1.25
CA ALA A 9 -4.21 12.08 0.60
C ALA A 9 -4.64 10.62 0.75
N GLN A 10 -5.06 10.26 1.98
CA GLN A 10 -5.45 8.89 2.27
C GLN A 10 -6.63 8.47 1.40
N PRO A 11 -6.62 7.25 0.87
CA PRO A 11 -7.58 6.76 -0.10
C PRO A 11 -8.90 6.35 0.56
N TYR A 12 -9.64 7.32 1.08
CA TYR A 12 -11.02 7.11 1.50
C TYR A 12 -11.95 7.70 0.44
N ALA A 13 -12.68 6.86 -0.27
CA ALA A 13 -13.58 7.28 -1.35
C ALA A 13 -14.61 8.34 -0.91
N CYS A 14 -15.05 8.25 0.35
CA CYS A 14 -15.98 9.21 0.95
C CYS A 14 -15.43 10.64 1.14
N ARG A 15 -14.13 10.86 0.99
CA ARG A 15 -13.47 12.16 1.11
C ARG A 15 -13.28 12.89 -0.23
N ALA A 16 -13.68 12.29 -1.34
CA ALA A 16 -13.42 12.82 -2.66
C ALA A 16 -14.67 12.81 -3.52
N ALA A 17 -14.78 13.79 -4.42
CA ALA A 17 -15.74 13.81 -5.50
C ALA A 17 -14.99 13.67 -6.84
N PHE A 18 -15.51 12.87 -7.74
CA PHE A 18 -14.88 12.55 -9.01
C PHE A 18 -15.75 12.98 -10.18
N SER A 19 -15.14 13.50 -11.24
CA SER A 19 -15.84 13.78 -12.48
C SER A 19 -16.36 12.48 -13.09
N ARG A 20 -17.66 12.41 -13.37
CA ARG A 20 -18.27 11.28 -14.08
C ARG A 20 -17.63 11.07 -15.45
N GLU A 21 -17.26 12.17 -16.14
CA GLU A 21 -16.57 12.11 -17.43
C GLU A 21 -15.23 11.41 -17.33
N LEU A 22 -14.41 11.75 -16.31
CA LEU A 22 -13.14 11.06 -16.03
C LEU A 22 -13.37 9.56 -15.82
N LEU A 23 -14.28 9.20 -14.90
CA LEU A 23 -14.52 7.81 -14.56
C LEU A 23 -15.00 6.98 -15.77
N ASN A 24 -15.86 7.57 -16.60
CA ASN A 24 -16.39 6.87 -17.78
C ASN A 24 -15.36 6.80 -18.93
N ARG A 25 -14.62 7.86 -19.15
CA ARG A 25 -13.60 7.90 -20.21
C ARG A 25 -12.48 6.90 -19.97
N GLU A 26 -11.99 6.84 -18.72
CA GLU A 26 -10.88 5.95 -18.33
C GLU A 26 -11.37 4.57 -17.84
N GLY A 27 -12.67 4.35 -17.77
CA GLY A 27 -13.24 3.08 -17.33
C GLY A 27 -13.02 2.78 -15.84
N ILE A 28 -12.73 3.79 -15.01
CA ILE A 28 -12.42 3.61 -13.58
C ILE A 28 -13.66 3.11 -12.83
N ARG A 29 -13.54 1.97 -12.16
CA ARG A 29 -14.59 1.34 -11.35
C ARG A 29 -14.00 0.78 -10.06
N PHE A 30 -14.84 0.55 -9.06
CA PHE A 30 -14.44 -0.23 -7.88
C PHE A 30 -14.17 -1.68 -8.28
N ALA A 31 -13.08 -2.26 -7.76
CA ALA A 31 -12.73 -3.65 -8.01
C ALA A 31 -13.76 -4.59 -7.37
N PRO A 32 -14.47 -5.45 -8.14
CA PRO A 32 -15.44 -6.38 -7.59
C PRO A 32 -14.78 -7.42 -6.69
N GLY A 33 -15.40 -7.71 -5.53
CA GLY A 33 -14.93 -8.76 -4.63
C GLY A 33 -13.72 -8.40 -3.76
N LEU A 34 -13.23 -7.16 -3.83
CA LEU A 34 -12.20 -6.66 -2.94
C LEU A 34 -12.86 -6.07 -1.69
N ALA A 35 -12.81 -6.80 -0.57
CA ALA A 35 -13.47 -6.40 0.68
C ALA A 35 -12.67 -5.38 1.51
N LEU A 36 -11.39 -5.15 1.19
CA LEU A 36 -10.51 -4.21 1.84
C LEU A 36 -9.57 -3.59 0.79
N GLY A 37 -9.52 -2.27 0.73
CA GLY A 37 -8.66 -1.52 -0.18
C GLY A 37 -9.27 -1.25 -1.55
N GLU A 38 -10.58 -1.47 -1.74
CA GLU A 38 -11.32 -1.14 -2.96
C GLU A 38 -11.27 0.35 -3.29
N ASP A 39 -11.28 1.18 -2.26
CA ASP A 39 -11.12 2.63 -2.37
C ASP A 39 -9.68 3.04 -2.72
N VAL A 40 -8.69 2.27 -2.29
CA VAL A 40 -7.28 2.46 -2.69
C VAL A 40 -7.11 2.25 -4.18
N VAL A 41 -7.53 1.09 -4.70
CA VAL A 41 -7.43 0.75 -6.13
C VAL A 41 -8.11 1.83 -6.97
N PHE A 42 -9.36 2.16 -6.63
CA PHE A 42 -10.12 3.20 -7.32
C PHE A 42 -9.42 4.56 -7.33
N GLN A 43 -8.91 5.02 -6.18
CA GLN A 43 -8.29 6.35 -6.09
C GLN A 43 -6.89 6.39 -6.69
N PHE A 44 -6.14 5.29 -6.65
CA PHE A 44 -4.84 5.22 -7.31
C PHE A 44 -4.95 5.40 -8.82
N ALA A 45 -5.99 4.82 -9.44
CA ALA A 45 -6.32 5.08 -10.83
C ALA A 45 -6.82 6.52 -11.05
N ALA A 46 -7.80 6.95 -10.26
CA ALA A 46 -8.46 8.24 -10.44
C ALA A 46 -7.50 9.44 -10.26
N TYR A 47 -6.63 9.42 -9.25
CA TYR A 47 -5.67 10.51 -9.03
C TYR A 47 -4.55 10.52 -10.08
N ALA A 48 -4.10 9.37 -10.54
CA ALA A 48 -3.06 9.29 -11.56
C ALA A 48 -3.54 9.77 -12.93
N LEU A 49 -4.81 9.51 -13.27
CA LEU A 49 -5.41 9.84 -14.57
C LEU A 49 -6.11 11.21 -14.60
N ALA A 50 -6.30 11.83 -13.44
CA ALA A 50 -6.92 13.16 -13.36
C ALA A 50 -6.00 14.25 -13.93
N ARG A 51 -6.49 15.01 -14.89
CA ARG A 51 -5.78 16.18 -15.43
C ARG A 51 -5.66 17.32 -14.40
N LYS A 52 -6.61 17.40 -13.49
CA LYS A 52 -6.66 18.42 -12.43
C LYS A 52 -7.26 17.81 -11.16
N THR A 53 -6.58 18.01 -10.05
CA THR A 53 -7.08 17.69 -8.71
C THR A 53 -7.11 18.98 -7.89
N VAL A 54 -8.20 19.20 -7.17
CA VAL A 54 -8.38 20.33 -6.26
C VAL A 54 -8.49 19.80 -4.83
N VAL A 55 -7.65 20.31 -3.94
CA VAL A 55 -7.73 20.01 -2.51
C VAL A 55 -8.41 21.18 -1.83
N MET A 56 -9.46 20.90 -1.05
CA MET A 56 -10.21 21.90 -0.32
C MET A 56 -9.96 21.75 1.19
N PRO A 57 -9.85 22.86 1.94
CA PRO A 57 -9.65 22.82 3.39
C PRO A 57 -10.95 22.52 4.17
N ASP A 58 -12.09 22.56 3.48
CA ASP A 58 -13.40 22.39 4.08
C ASP A 58 -13.63 20.95 4.54
N ARG A 59 -14.41 20.79 5.61
CA ARG A 59 -14.74 19.49 6.22
C ARG A 59 -16.17 19.12 5.90
N PHE A 60 -16.38 18.41 4.78
CA PHE A 60 -17.71 17.99 4.32
C PHE A 60 -18.14 16.61 4.81
N TYR A 61 -17.24 15.84 5.40
CA TYR A 61 -17.50 14.47 5.82
C TYR A 61 -17.11 14.25 7.28
N HIS A 62 -18.02 13.65 8.05
CA HIS A 62 -17.78 13.22 9.42
C HIS A 62 -17.60 11.70 9.45
N TYR A 63 -16.38 11.25 9.71
CA TYR A 63 -16.09 9.84 9.89
C TYR A 63 -16.40 9.43 11.32
N VAL A 64 -17.40 8.56 11.50
CA VAL A 64 -17.77 8.01 12.81
C VAL A 64 -16.94 6.74 13.04
N MET A 65 -16.17 6.74 14.13
CA MET A 65 -15.41 5.57 14.57
C MET A 65 -16.32 4.65 15.36
N GLU A 66 -16.66 3.50 14.81
CA GLU A 66 -17.44 2.48 15.53
C GLU A 66 -16.51 1.37 16.03
N SER A 67 -16.80 0.82 17.23
CA SER A 67 -16.01 -0.22 17.87
C SER A 67 -16.03 -1.56 17.10
N GLU A 68 -17.08 -1.79 16.30
CA GLU A 68 -17.28 -3.01 15.49
C GLU A 68 -16.89 -2.85 14.02
N SER A 69 -16.08 -1.84 13.70
CA SER A 69 -15.59 -1.65 12.33
C SER A 69 -14.76 -2.83 11.85
N ALA A 70 -14.94 -3.26 10.61
CA ALA A 70 -14.19 -4.33 9.95
C ALA A 70 -12.66 -4.15 10.00
N THR A 71 -12.18 -2.95 10.36
CA THR A 71 -10.75 -2.63 10.49
C THR A 71 -10.18 -2.92 11.88
N HIS A 72 -10.99 -3.32 12.88
CA HIS A 72 -10.54 -3.50 14.27
C HIS A 72 -10.22 -4.95 14.69
N GLU A 73 -10.56 -5.96 13.90
CA GLU A 73 -10.42 -7.39 14.28
C GLU A 73 -9.06 -8.02 13.94
N PHE A 74 -7.94 -7.32 14.04
CA PHE A 74 -6.64 -7.84 13.55
C PHE A 74 -5.70 -8.39 14.66
N ASN A 75 -6.23 -8.80 15.79
CA ASN A 75 -5.39 -9.25 16.92
C ASN A 75 -5.00 -10.75 16.87
N SER A 76 -5.73 -11.61 16.15
CA SER A 76 -5.39 -13.02 15.99
C SER A 76 -4.44 -13.27 14.81
N ALA A 77 -3.73 -14.41 14.83
CA ALA A 77 -2.88 -14.81 13.69
C ALA A 77 -3.70 -15.02 12.41
N GLU A 78 -4.90 -15.56 12.54
CA GLU A 78 -5.81 -15.77 11.42
C GLU A 78 -6.29 -14.45 10.81
N ALA A 79 -6.69 -13.49 11.65
CA ALA A 79 -7.12 -12.16 11.20
C ALA A 79 -5.97 -11.40 10.51
N ARG A 80 -4.72 -11.52 11.02
CA ARG A 80 -3.53 -10.97 10.32
C ARG A 80 -3.28 -11.62 8.97
N ALA A 81 -3.45 -12.94 8.87
CA ALA A 81 -3.30 -13.64 7.60
C ALA A 81 -4.34 -13.18 6.57
N LYS A 82 -5.60 -13.02 6.97
CA LYS A 82 -6.68 -12.47 6.13
C LYS A 82 -6.38 -11.03 5.68
N LYS A 83 -5.88 -10.19 6.60
CA LYS A 83 -5.47 -8.82 6.29
C LYS A 83 -4.34 -8.78 5.27
N LEU A 84 -3.30 -9.59 5.46
CA LEU A 84 -2.18 -9.69 4.53
C LEU A 84 -2.65 -10.18 3.15
N ASP A 85 -3.53 -11.18 3.09
CA ASP A 85 -4.12 -11.63 1.82
C ASP A 85 -4.90 -10.52 1.12
N ALA A 86 -5.71 -9.76 1.86
CA ALA A 86 -6.44 -8.62 1.31
C ALA A 86 -5.49 -7.52 0.78
N HIS A 87 -4.41 -7.20 1.51
CA HIS A 87 -3.40 -6.25 1.03
C HIS A 87 -2.68 -6.76 -0.22
N MET A 88 -2.44 -8.08 -0.33
CA MET A 88 -1.84 -8.66 -1.52
C MET A 88 -2.76 -8.56 -2.73
N ARG A 89 -4.06 -8.84 -2.58
CA ARG A 89 -5.04 -8.67 -3.66
C ARG A 89 -5.13 -7.20 -4.09
N MET A 90 -5.20 -6.29 -3.13
CA MET A 90 -5.19 -4.85 -3.40
C MET A 90 -3.94 -4.42 -4.20
N LEU A 91 -2.75 -4.92 -3.85
CA LEU A 91 -1.52 -4.65 -4.60
C LEU A 91 -1.61 -5.16 -6.04
N GLU A 92 -2.05 -6.41 -6.21
CA GLU A 92 -2.20 -7.04 -7.52
C GLU A 92 -3.13 -6.22 -8.42
N GLU A 93 -4.30 -5.82 -7.93
CA GLU A 93 -5.23 -4.95 -8.64
C GLU A 93 -4.62 -3.57 -8.99
N VAL A 94 -3.90 -2.93 -8.05
CA VAL A 94 -3.20 -1.66 -8.33
C VAL A 94 -2.16 -1.83 -9.43
N LEU A 95 -1.38 -2.92 -9.40
CA LEU A 95 -0.35 -3.17 -10.40
C LEU A 95 -0.95 -3.48 -11.79
N GLU A 96 -2.04 -4.25 -11.83
CA GLU A 96 -2.78 -4.55 -13.07
C GLU A 96 -3.37 -3.28 -13.70
N ASP A 97 -4.06 -2.47 -12.91
CA ASP A 97 -4.61 -1.19 -13.36
C ASP A 97 -3.50 -0.24 -13.85
N TRP A 98 -2.41 -0.10 -13.09
CA TRP A 98 -1.31 0.78 -13.46
C TRP A 98 -0.57 0.28 -14.70
N ALA A 99 -0.46 -1.03 -14.90
CA ALA A 99 0.06 -1.61 -16.13
C ALA A 99 -0.85 -1.28 -17.32
N ALA A 100 -2.15 -1.47 -17.18
CA ALA A 100 -3.13 -1.17 -18.22
C ALA A 100 -3.15 0.31 -18.62
N TYR A 101 -2.91 1.21 -17.66
CA TYR A 101 -2.84 2.67 -17.90
C TYR A 101 -1.44 3.18 -18.26
N GLY A 102 -0.40 2.33 -18.30
CA GLY A 102 0.97 2.75 -18.60
C GLY A 102 1.61 3.62 -17.51
N LEU A 103 1.27 3.41 -16.24
CA LEU A 103 1.69 4.25 -15.11
C LEU A 103 2.82 3.64 -14.27
N LEU A 104 3.23 2.40 -14.52
CA LEU A 104 4.20 1.67 -13.68
C LEU A 104 5.55 2.38 -13.55
N ASP A 105 6.03 3.01 -14.62
CA ASP A 105 7.31 3.73 -14.62
C ASP A 105 7.26 5.11 -13.96
N LEU A 106 6.07 5.56 -13.55
CA LEU A 106 5.88 6.92 -13.05
C LEU A 106 6.58 7.13 -11.69
N CYS A 107 6.47 6.16 -10.77
CA CYS A 107 7.02 6.24 -9.42
C CYS A 107 7.11 4.85 -8.75
N PRO A 108 7.87 3.90 -9.33
CA PRO A 108 7.93 2.54 -8.80
C PRO A 108 8.46 2.47 -7.37
N GLY A 109 9.45 3.29 -7.02
CA GLY A 109 10.03 3.32 -5.68
C GLY A 109 9.07 3.78 -4.60
N GLU A 110 8.22 4.78 -4.89
CA GLU A 110 7.19 5.26 -3.99
C GLU A 110 6.07 4.22 -3.85
N LEU A 111 5.64 3.59 -4.93
CA LEU A 111 4.63 2.53 -4.93
C LEU A 111 5.07 1.34 -4.05
N ILE A 112 6.31 0.88 -4.23
CA ILE A 112 6.88 -0.18 -3.42
C ILE A 112 6.97 0.24 -1.94
N THR A 113 7.46 1.46 -1.67
CA THR A 113 7.59 1.99 -0.32
C THR A 113 6.23 2.05 0.38
N TRP A 114 5.21 2.55 -0.31
CA TRP A 114 3.84 2.62 0.18
C TRP A 114 3.29 1.23 0.54
N PHE A 115 3.44 0.27 -0.35
CA PHE A 115 2.94 -1.08 -0.10
C PHE A 115 3.67 -1.75 1.08
N LEU A 116 4.99 -1.64 1.13
CA LEU A 116 5.77 -2.21 2.23
C LEU A 116 5.42 -1.56 3.58
N ASP A 117 5.06 -0.26 3.61
CA ASP A 117 4.60 0.42 4.82
C ASP A 117 3.31 -0.20 5.39
N LEU A 118 2.43 -0.75 4.55
CA LEU A 118 1.21 -1.43 4.98
C LEU A 118 1.48 -2.76 5.68
N ILE A 119 2.52 -3.48 5.27
CA ILE A 119 2.74 -4.88 5.69
C ILE A 119 3.96 -5.07 6.60
N VAL A 120 4.90 -4.13 6.66
CA VAL A 120 6.23 -4.33 7.29
C VAL A 120 6.15 -4.83 8.75
N PHE A 121 5.20 -4.32 9.54
CA PHE A 121 5.02 -4.77 10.92
C PHE A 121 4.31 -6.13 11.04
N ASP A 122 3.43 -6.45 10.10
CA ASP A 122 2.80 -7.77 10.08
C ASP A 122 3.82 -8.84 9.67
N LEU A 123 4.78 -8.51 8.79
CA LEU A 123 5.89 -9.40 8.43
C LEU A 123 6.75 -9.81 9.63
N THR A 124 6.94 -8.93 10.62
CA THR A 124 7.76 -9.25 11.83
C THR A 124 7.11 -10.29 12.74
N ARG A 125 5.84 -10.61 12.52
CA ARG A 125 5.03 -11.51 13.36
C ARG A 125 4.74 -12.85 12.69
N LEU A 126 5.24 -13.05 11.48
CA LEU A 126 5.09 -14.31 10.75
C LEU A 126 6.14 -15.33 11.21
N ASP A 127 5.75 -16.58 11.24
CA ASP A 127 6.68 -17.70 11.27
C ASP A 127 7.42 -17.84 9.93
N ALA A 128 8.39 -18.73 9.85
CA ALA A 128 9.20 -18.92 8.65
C ALA A 128 8.37 -19.27 7.41
N ASP A 129 7.39 -20.14 7.56
CA ASP A 129 6.53 -20.58 6.45
C ASP A 129 5.59 -19.47 5.99
N GLY A 130 5.00 -18.75 6.94
CA GLY A 130 4.16 -17.57 6.65
C GLY A 130 4.94 -16.48 5.94
N PHE A 131 6.15 -16.18 6.42
CA PHE A 131 7.04 -15.23 5.77
C PHE A 131 7.38 -15.67 4.34
N HIS A 132 7.78 -16.93 4.15
CA HIS A 132 8.14 -17.46 2.84
C HIS A 132 6.98 -17.34 1.83
N ARG A 133 5.75 -17.69 2.25
CA ARG A 133 4.55 -17.54 1.40
C ARG A 133 4.29 -16.10 1.00
N VAL A 134 4.31 -15.16 1.95
CA VAL A 134 4.05 -13.74 1.68
C VAL A 134 5.18 -13.15 0.83
N ALA A 135 6.43 -13.41 1.17
CA ALA A 135 7.60 -12.94 0.41
C ALA A 135 7.56 -13.43 -1.03
N GLY A 136 7.25 -14.71 -1.25
CA GLY A 136 7.11 -15.27 -2.58
C GLY A 136 5.99 -14.62 -3.41
N ARG A 137 4.86 -14.26 -2.78
CA ARG A 137 3.76 -13.58 -3.47
C ARG A 137 4.13 -12.13 -3.81
N VAL A 138 4.70 -11.38 -2.86
CA VAL A 138 5.18 -10.00 -3.09
C VAL A 138 6.22 -9.97 -4.20
N ASN A 139 7.22 -10.87 -4.13
CA ASN A 139 8.28 -10.93 -5.14
C ASN A 139 7.72 -11.25 -6.53
N ARG A 140 6.79 -12.21 -6.66
CA ARG A 140 6.13 -12.49 -7.95
C ARG A 140 5.39 -11.28 -8.49
N ALA A 141 4.56 -10.64 -7.67
CA ALA A 141 3.79 -9.48 -8.10
C ALA A 141 4.71 -8.36 -8.63
N PHE A 142 5.68 -7.92 -7.84
CA PHE A 142 6.58 -6.86 -8.28
C PHE A 142 7.49 -7.27 -9.46
N THR A 143 7.99 -8.51 -9.47
CA THR A 143 8.81 -8.98 -10.61
C THR A 143 8.00 -9.00 -11.90
N THR A 144 6.74 -9.42 -11.86
CA THR A 144 5.88 -9.47 -13.06
C THR A 144 5.66 -8.08 -13.65
N PHE A 145 5.44 -7.07 -12.81
CA PHE A 145 5.04 -5.73 -13.28
C PHE A 145 6.20 -4.72 -13.33
N LEU A 146 7.20 -4.83 -12.45
CA LEU A 146 8.30 -3.87 -12.33
C LEU A 146 9.68 -4.47 -12.70
N GLY A 147 9.74 -5.76 -13.03
CA GLY A 147 10.99 -6.43 -13.37
C GLY A 147 11.76 -6.96 -12.15
N THR A 148 12.86 -7.68 -12.40
CA THR A 148 13.64 -8.40 -11.38
C THR A 148 14.36 -7.48 -10.39
N GLU A 149 14.68 -6.26 -10.80
CA GLU A 149 15.41 -5.26 -10.01
C GLU A 149 14.48 -4.38 -9.13
N TRP A 150 13.22 -4.75 -8.98
CA TRP A 150 12.24 -3.94 -8.26
C TRP A 150 12.69 -3.54 -6.84
N ALA A 151 13.47 -4.39 -6.17
CA ALA A 151 13.92 -4.15 -4.80
C ALA A 151 14.92 -2.99 -4.67
N ASP A 152 15.53 -2.56 -5.78
CA ASP A 152 16.47 -1.43 -5.83
C ASP A 152 15.78 -0.09 -6.15
N ALA A 153 14.55 -0.11 -6.63
CA ALA A 153 13.79 1.09 -6.99
C ALA A 153 13.52 2.06 -5.82
N PRO A 154 13.27 1.62 -4.55
CA PRO A 154 13.08 2.55 -3.44
C PRO A 154 14.31 3.39 -3.15
N ALA A 155 14.14 4.71 -2.99
CA ALA A 155 15.25 5.64 -2.73
C ALA A 155 15.94 5.42 -1.37
N LYS A 156 15.19 4.93 -0.35
CA LYS A 156 15.66 4.81 1.03
C LYS A 156 16.28 3.45 1.32
N GLY A 157 17.51 3.43 1.86
CA GLY A 157 18.25 2.20 2.14
C GLY A 157 17.53 1.23 3.10
N ALA A 158 16.80 1.75 4.09
CA ALA A 158 16.02 0.89 5.00
C ALA A 158 14.85 0.20 4.29
N VAL A 159 14.24 0.86 3.30
CA VAL A 159 13.18 0.29 2.46
C VAL A 159 13.76 -0.80 1.56
N ARG A 160 14.88 -0.52 0.86
CA ARG A 160 15.58 -1.51 0.04
C ARG A 160 15.98 -2.74 0.84
N ARG A 161 16.44 -2.57 2.08
CA ARG A 161 16.78 -3.70 2.97
C ARG A 161 15.59 -4.64 3.17
N VAL A 162 14.40 -4.12 3.44
CA VAL A 162 13.18 -4.92 3.58
C VAL A 162 12.81 -5.58 2.25
N ALA A 163 12.88 -4.84 1.14
CA ALA A 163 12.61 -5.36 -0.20
C ALA A 163 13.54 -6.53 -0.56
N HIS A 164 14.85 -6.40 -0.35
CA HIS A 164 15.81 -7.48 -0.59
C HIS A 164 15.58 -8.71 0.30
N LYS A 165 15.11 -8.54 1.55
CA LYS A 165 14.72 -9.67 2.39
C LYS A 165 13.53 -10.45 1.81
N LEU A 166 12.58 -9.75 1.19
CA LEU A 166 11.45 -10.38 0.51
C LEU A 166 11.90 -11.12 -0.78
N VAL A 167 12.85 -10.56 -1.53
CA VAL A 167 13.44 -11.24 -2.69
C VAL A 167 14.19 -12.50 -2.27
N ALA A 168 15.05 -12.40 -1.26
CA ALA A 168 15.85 -13.53 -0.79
C ALA A 168 15.01 -14.61 -0.12
N ALA A 169 13.92 -14.22 0.57
CA ALA A 169 12.99 -15.07 1.31
C ALA A 169 13.66 -16.06 2.31
N THR A 170 14.92 -15.81 2.68
CA THR A 170 15.73 -16.72 3.53
C THR A 170 15.65 -16.39 5.00
N SER A 171 15.38 -15.14 5.34
CA SER A 171 15.25 -14.67 6.73
C SER A 171 14.14 -13.65 6.85
N GLY A 172 13.34 -13.76 7.90
CA GLY A 172 12.23 -12.84 8.15
C GLY A 172 12.66 -11.38 8.33
N VAL A 173 11.69 -10.48 8.32
CA VAL A 173 11.88 -9.08 8.69
C VAL A 173 11.88 -8.99 10.21
N SER A 174 12.94 -8.45 10.80
CA SER A 174 13.03 -8.22 12.24
C SER A 174 12.29 -6.95 12.67
N MET A 175 11.98 -6.83 13.97
CA MET A 175 11.44 -5.58 14.52
C MET A 175 12.40 -4.40 14.30
N ALA A 176 13.72 -4.63 14.36
CA ALA A 176 14.71 -3.60 14.07
C ALA A 176 14.64 -3.12 12.61
N ASP A 177 14.45 -4.03 11.64
CA ASP A 177 14.25 -3.65 10.23
C ASP A 177 12.98 -2.82 10.05
N ALA A 178 11.88 -3.24 10.67
CA ALA A 178 10.60 -2.52 10.59
C ALA A 178 10.69 -1.13 11.25
N THR A 179 11.38 -1.02 12.38
CA THR A 179 11.61 0.27 13.07
C THR A 179 12.45 1.21 12.20
N LEU A 180 13.55 0.73 11.63
CA LEU A 180 14.40 1.52 10.72
C LEU A 180 13.65 1.93 9.45
N PHE A 181 12.84 1.03 8.90
CA PHE A 181 11.94 1.33 7.78
C PHE A 181 11.02 2.50 8.16
N TYR A 182 10.29 2.36 9.27
CA TYR A 182 9.31 3.35 9.71
C TYR A 182 9.95 4.70 10.05
N LEU A 183 11.08 4.68 10.74
CA LEU A 183 11.86 5.89 11.03
C LEU A 183 12.29 6.60 9.74
N SER A 184 12.77 5.87 8.74
CA SER A 184 13.21 6.44 7.46
C SER A 184 12.05 6.99 6.62
N THR A 185 10.86 6.41 6.72
CA THR A 185 9.68 6.79 5.90
C THR A 185 8.82 7.85 6.57
N ARG A 186 8.60 7.76 7.89
CA ARG A 186 7.68 8.62 8.66
C ARG A 186 8.38 9.64 9.56
N GLY A 187 9.68 9.46 9.80
CA GLY A 187 10.49 10.32 10.66
C GLY A 187 10.43 9.99 12.15
N LEU A 188 11.25 10.68 12.94
CA LEU A 188 11.46 10.38 14.36
C LEU A 188 10.18 10.59 15.19
N LYS A 189 9.44 11.68 14.95
CA LYS A 189 8.22 12.00 15.70
C LYS A 189 7.20 10.86 15.60
N ALA A 190 6.84 10.45 14.38
CA ALA A 190 5.89 9.37 14.15
C ALA A 190 6.38 8.02 14.71
N CYS A 191 7.70 7.79 14.68
CA CYS A 191 8.31 6.60 15.26
C CYS A 191 8.14 6.57 16.79
N LEU A 192 8.39 7.69 17.48
CA LEU A 192 8.19 7.81 18.92
C LEU A 192 6.71 7.63 19.31
N GLU A 193 5.79 8.28 18.60
CA GLU A 193 4.34 8.16 18.83
C GLU A 193 3.82 6.73 18.66
N ARG A 194 4.49 5.89 17.85
CA ARG A 194 4.09 4.50 17.62
C ARG A 194 4.60 3.54 18.70
N PHE A 195 5.77 3.81 19.30
CA PHE A 195 6.49 2.86 20.15
C PHE A 195 6.57 3.30 21.62
N ILE A 196 6.07 4.47 21.99
CA ILE A 196 5.91 4.97 23.34
C ILE A 196 4.42 5.12 23.68
#